data_104fdc36e3e316f36eb0fdcee8fea55c
#
_entry.id   104fdc36e3e316f36eb0fdcee8fea55c
#
_cell.length_a   1.000
_cell.length_b   1.000
_cell.length_c   1.000
_cell.angle_alpha   90.00
_cell.angle_beta   90.00
_cell.angle_gamma   90.00
#
_symmetry.space_group_name_H-M   'P 1'
#
loop_
_entity.id
_entity.type
_entity.pdbx_description
1 polymer ?
#
loop_
_entity_poly.entity_id
_entity_poly.type
_entity_poly.pdbx_seq_one_letter_code
_entity_poly.pdbx_strand_id
1 'polypeptide(L)'
;MKKEKYMVIVAGADGKNTAKRIENLTEAIDYFKSQTGTAELSVGKDPKHRNIYSIKENGKLNFVSKEFRNVYFNKPVTQNIWVDKGRGFTSQQSANLIQGRSVYRDDLVKYNSGESYKAWVKLDLEKGKDDRGNFQMQQFMDPQYGYDLKHVLNEYRIKELDDPSQRQKLKSELKNGNRALISTVKDGKEVKLQLEAVPRYGNLNFFTMDGRLEKRNQFEKVQAKENTFDMKVGQSKDKELSTGQELSR
;
A
#
# COMPACT_ATOMS: atom_id res chain seq x y z
N MET A 1 -28.23 2.40 -11.83
CA MET A 1 -26.92 1.74 -12.00
C MET A 1 -27.11 0.54 -12.91
N LYS A 2 -26.38 0.44 -14.04
CA LYS A 2 -26.44 -0.76 -14.89
C LYS A 2 -25.66 -1.88 -14.16
N LYS A 3 -26.33 -2.98 -13.84
CA LYS A 3 -25.68 -4.17 -13.25
C LYS A 3 -24.64 -4.70 -14.23
N GLU A 4 -23.38 -4.84 -13.78
CA GLU A 4 -22.34 -5.52 -14.54
C GLU A 4 -22.72 -7.00 -14.67
N LYS A 5 -22.47 -7.59 -15.83
CA LYS A 5 -22.69 -9.02 -16.07
C LYS A 5 -21.37 -9.71 -16.23
N TYR A 6 -21.20 -10.77 -15.51
CA TYR A 6 -20.03 -11.65 -15.59
C TYR A 6 -20.29 -12.75 -16.58
N MET A 7 -19.29 -13.12 -17.35
CA MET A 7 -19.35 -14.17 -18.35
C MET A 7 -18.26 -15.21 -18.06
N VAL A 8 -18.67 -16.46 -17.97
CA VAL A 8 -17.75 -17.60 -17.91
C VAL A 8 -17.87 -18.35 -19.23
N ILE A 9 -16.78 -18.39 -19.98
CA ILE A 9 -16.68 -19.13 -21.24
C ILE A 9 -15.85 -20.38 -20.98
N VAL A 10 -16.39 -21.52 -21.32
CA VAL A 10 -15.75 -22.85 -21.15
C VAL A 10 -15.52 -23.46 -22.52
N ALA A 11 -14.29 -23.89 -22.80
CA ALA A 11 -13.95 -24.59 -24.03
C ALA A 11 -14.47 -26.03 -23.95
N GLY A 12 -15.28 -26.44 -24.91
CA GLY A 12 -15.74 -27.82 -25.05
C GLY A 12 -14.72 -28.70 -25.76
N ALA A 13 -14.76 -29.99 -25.50
CA ALA A 13 -13.91 -30.99 -26.15
C ALA A 13 -14.15 -31.10 -27.67
N ASP A 14 -15.32 -30.67 -28.13
CA ASP A 14 -15.75 -30.62 -29.53
C ASP A 14 -15.30 -29.33 -30.26
N GLY A 15 -14.51 -28.50 -29.59
CA GLY A 15 -14.05 -27.19 -30.09
C GLY A 15 -15.10 -26.07 -30.00
N LYS A 16 -16.30 -26.34 -29.46
CA LYS A 16 -17.33 -25.34 -29.25
C LYS A 16 -17.26 -24.77 -27.85
N ASN A 17 -17.26 -23.46 -27.77
CA ASN A 17 -17.26 -22.76 -26.48
C ASN A 17 -18.69 -22.58 -25.96
N THR A 18 -18.90 -22.91 -24.68
CA THR A 18 -20.15 -22.58 -23.98
C THR A 18 -19.95 -21.32 -23.14
N ALA A 19 -20.92 -20.40 -23.17
CA ALA A 19 -20.86 -19.15 -22.42
C ALA A 19 -22.03 -19.09 -21.43
N LYS A 20 -21.71 -18.93 -20.13
CA LYS A 20 -22.70 -18.72 -19.07
C LYS A 20 -22.62 -17.28 -18.55
N ARG A 21 -23.75 -16.57 -18.52
CA ARG A 21 -23.87 -15.22 -17.94
C ARG A 21 -24.36 -15.32 -16.50
N ILE A 22 -23.67 -14.64 -15.59
CA ILE A 22 -23.95 -14.66 -14.16
C ILE A 22 -23.95 -13.21 -13.65
N GLU A 23 -24.91 -12.86 -12.80
CA GLU A 23 -25.05 -11.46 -12.32
C GLU A 23 -24.22 -11.20 -11.04
N ASN A 24 -23.86 -12.25 -10.32
CA ASN A 24 -23.10 -12.16 -9.07
C ASN A 24 -21.66 -12.61 -9.30
N LEU A 25 -20.69 -11.77 -8.88
CA LEU A 25 -19.27 -12.06 -9.06
C LEU A 25 -18.84 -13.33 -8.31
N THR A 26 -19.29 -13.54 -7.09
CA THR A 26 -18.93 -14.73 -6.29
C THR A 26 -19.41 -16.01 -6.97
N GLU A 27 -20.67 -16.04 -7.41
CA GLU A 27 -21.22 -17.16 -8.16
C GLU A 27 -20.48 -17.40 -9.49
N ALA A 28 -20.09 -16.33 -10.19
CA ALA A 28 -19.32 -16.44 -11.42
C ALA A 28 -17.93 -17.04 -11.18
N ILE A 29 -17.28 -16.64 -10.08
CA ILE A 29 -15.99 -17.17 -9.65
C ILE A 29 -16.12 -18.65 -9.26
N ASP A 30 -17.13 -19.02 -8.49
CA ASP A 30 -17.35 -20.40 -8.04
C ASP A 30 -17.64 -21.31 -9.24
N TYR A 31 -18.47 -20.86 -10.18
CA TYR A 31 -18.73 -21.59 -11.42
C TYR A 31 -17.45 -21.72 -12.28
N PHE A 32 -16.66 -20.64 -12.42
CA PHE A 32 -15.39 -20.69 -13.13
C PHE A 32 -14.41 -21.69 -12.49
N LYS A 33 -14.35 -21.74 -11.16
CA LYS A 33 -13.49 -22.69 -10.42
C LYS A 33 -13.91 -24.12 -10.57
N SER A 34 -15.20 -24.41 -10.63
CA SER A 34 -15.71 -25.76 -10.81
C SER A 34 -15.36 -26.38 -12.18
N GLN A 35 -14.97 -25.54 -13.15
CA GLN A 35 -14.58 -26.05 -14.47
C GLN A 35 -13.21 -26.75 -14.40
N THR A 36 -13.09 -27.94 -14.96
CA THR A 36 -11.84 -28.74 -14.97
C THR A 36 -10.98 -28.49 -16.20
N GLY A 37 -11.57 -27.97 -17.28
CA GLY A 37 -10.90 -27.71 -18.56
C GLY A 37 -10.38 -26.27 -18.69
N THR A 38 -10.33 -25.80 -19.93
CA THR A 38 -10.00 -24.42 -20.27
C THR A 38 -11.23 -23.53 -20.10
N ALA A 39 -11.09 -22.46 -19.37
CA ALA A 39 -12.16 -21.51 -19.12
C ALA A 39 -11.64 -20.07 -18.97
N GLU A 40 -12.49 -19.10 -19.32
CA GLU A 40 -12.25 -17.66 -19.13
C GLU A 40 -13.38 -17.07 -18.27
N LEU A 41 -13.02 -16.27 -17.28
CA LEU A 41 -13.94 -15.39 -16.55
C LEU A 41 -13.69 -13.94 -16.96
N SER A 42 -14.71 -13.27 -17.45
CA SER A 42 -14.64 -11.88 -17.88
C SER A 42 -15.87 -11.06 -17.45
N VAL A 43 -15.75 -9.73 -17.48
CA VAL A 43 -16.85 -8.79 -17.23
C VAL A 43 -17.01 -7.84 -18.42
N GLY A 44 -18.25 -7.55 -18.76
CA GLY A 44 -18.60 -6.64 -19.85
C GLY A 44 -19.71 -7.21 -20.73
N LYS A 45 -20.31 -6.32 -21.52
CA LYS A 45 -21.45 -6.67 -22.37
C LYS A 45 -21.06 -7.12 -23.77
N ASP A 46 -19.92 -6.63 -24.23
CA ASP A 46 -19.45 -6.82 -25.60
C ASP A 46 -18.22 -7.74 -25.59
N PRO A 47 -18.19 -8.81 -26.41
CA PRO A 47 -17.03 -9.66 -26.59
C PRO A 47 -15.75 -8.92 -26.99
N LYS A 48 -15.88 -7.74 -27.64
CA LYS A 48 -14.75 -6.90 -28.06
C LYS A 48 -14.25 -5.95 -26.95
N HIS A 49 -15.07 -5.66 -25.94
CA HIS A 49 -14.79 -4.68 -24.88
C HIS A 49 -14.99 -5.28 -23.48
N ARG A 50 -14.63 -6.56 -23.31
CA ARG A 50 -14.69 -7.24 -22.02
C ARG A 50 -13.37 -7.16 -21.29
N ASN A 51 -13.42 -7.00 -19.97
CA ASN A 51 -12.26 -7.10 -19.11
C ASN A 51 -12.09 -8.56 -18.64
N ILE A 52 -10.93 -9.16 -18.90
CA ILE A 52 -10.63 -10.52 -18.46
C ILE A 52 -10.22 -10.49 -16.99
N TYR A 53 -10.92 -11.24 -16.14
CA TYR A 53 -10.60 -11.42 -14.74
C TYR A 53 -9.64 -12.57 -14.49
N SER A 54 -9.85 -13.70 -15.19
CA SER A 54 -9.00 -14.87 -15.01
C SER A 54 -9.12 -15.81 -16.20
N ILE A 55 -8.05 -16.53 -16.50
CA ILE A 55 -7.98 -17.59 -17.50
C ILE A 55 -7.45 -18.84 -16.82
N LYS A 56 -8.10 -19.97 -17.13
CA LYS A 56 -7.69 -21.31 -16.72
C LYS A 56 -7.44 -22.14 -17.97
N GLU A 57 -6.33 -22.86 -18.00
CA GLU A 57 -5.97 -23.79 -19.07
C GLU A 57 -5.72 -25.16 -18.46
N ASN A 58 -6.41 -26.17 -18.98
CA ASN A 58 -6.31 -27.55 -18.46
C ASN A 58 -6.45 -27.62 -16.92
N GLY A 59 -7.43 -26.90 -16.37
CA GLY A 59 -7.70 -26.87 -14.93
C GLY A 59 -6.75 -26.00 -14.09
N LYS A 60 -5.64 -25.47 -14.66
CA LYS A 60 -4.67 -24.61 -13.95
C LYS A 60 -4.87 -23.14 -14.29
N LEU A 61 -4.82 -22.28 -13.28
CA LEU A 61 -4.88 -20.82 -13.49
C LEU A 61 -3.64 -20.36 -14.24
N ASN A 62 -3.85 -19.79 -15.44
CA ASN A 62 -2.80 -19.21 -16.28
C ASN A 62 -2.72 -17.69 -16.10
N PHE A 63 -3.86 -17.03 -16.00
CA PHE A 63 -3.94 -15.59 -15.75
C PHE A 63 -4.92 -15.29 -14.63
N VAL A 64 -4.53 -14.35 -13.74
CA VAL A 64 -5.37 -13.87 -12.62
C VAL A 64 -5.19 -12.36 -12.49
N SER A 65 -6.27 -11.61 -12.77
CA SER A 65 -6.25 -10.17 -12.55
C SER A 65 -6.09 -9.81 -11.08
N LYS A 66 -5.62 -8.59 -10.81
CA LYS A 66 -5.48 -8.09 -9.45
C LYS A 66 -6.84 -8.04 -8.73
N GLU A 67 -7.88 -7.65 -9.42
CA GLU A 67 -9.26 -7.56 -8.90
C GLU A 67 -9.77 -8.95 -8.50
N PHE A 68 -9.61 -9.95 -9.36
CA PHE A 68 -9.97 -11.33 -9.05
C PHE A 68 -9.21 -11.84 -7.83
N ARG A 69 -7.91 -11.59 -7.77
CA ARG A 69 -7.06 -11.98 -6.63
C ARG A 69 -7.53 -11.36 -5.33
N ASN A 70 -7.83 -10.07 -5.35
CA ASN A 70 -8.29 -9.34 -4.17
C ASN A 70 -9.63 -9.84 -3.64
N VAL A 71 -10.57 -10.18 -4.51
CA VAL A 71 -11.90 -10.67 -4.10
C VAL A 71 -11.85 -12.12 -3.65
N TYR A 72 -11.04 -12.95 -4.31
CA TYR A 72 -11.17 -14.39 -4.18
C TYR A 72 -10.08 -15.07 -3.35
N PHE A 73 -8.84 -14.59 -3.41
CA PHE A 73 -7.72 -15.19 -2.68
C PHE A 73 -7.40 -14.49 -1.37
N ASN A 74 -7.82 -13.24 -1.20
CA ASN A 74 -7.63 -12.56 0.06
C ASN A 74 -8.66 -13.08 1.07
N LYS A 75 -8.19 -13.93 1.96
CA LYS A 75 -8.98 -14.32 3.12
C LYS A 75 -9.31 -13.09 3.96
N PRO A 76 -10.50 -13.02 4.59
CA PRO A 76 -10.80 -11.95 5.52
C PRO A 76 -9.69 -11.82 6.56
N VAL A 77 -9.12 -10.62 6.66
CA VAL A 77 -8.12 -10.33 7.69
C VAL A 77 -8.84 -10.04 8.99
N THR A 78 -8.54 -10.84 10.01
CA THR A 78 -9.06 -10.64 11.37
C THR A 78 -7.88 -10.43 12.31
N GLN A 79 -8.04 -9.50 13.26
CA GLN A 79 -7.04 -9.15 14.26
C GLN A 79 -7.74 -8.81 15.58
N ASN A 80 -7.29 -9.38 16.68
CA ASN A 80 -7.73 -8.95 17.99
C ASN A 80 -6.89 -7.74 18.42
N ILE A 81 -7.54 -6.66 18.77
CA ILE A 81 -6.92 -5.41 19.23
C ILE A 81 -7.41 -5.12 20.62
N TRP A 82 -6.48 -5.13 21.59
CA TRP A 82 -6.79 -4.88 22.98
C TRP A 82 -6.93 -3.40 23.26
N VAL A 83 -7.94 -3.08 24.07
CA VAL A 83 -8.14 -1.74 24.63
C VAL A 83 -7.99 -1.86 26.14
N ASP A 84 -6.93 -1.28 26.70
CA ASP A 84 -6.70 -1.25 28.15
C ASP A 84 -6.92 0.16 28.69
N LYS A 85 -7.84 0.31 29.64
CA LYS A 85 -8.12 1.57 30.33
C LYS A 85 -8.32 2.76 29.39
N GLY A 86 -9.05 2.54 28.31
CA GLY A 86 -9.27 3.56 27.27
C GLY A 86 -8.07 3.81 26.34
N ARG A 87 -6.96 3.11 26.52
CA ARG A 87 -5.80 3.12 25.60
C ARG A 87 -5.97 2.01 24.60
N GLY A 88 -5.95 2.33 23.36
CA GLY A 88 -6.12 1.35 22.27
C GLY A 88 -6.29 2.05 20.93
N PHE A 89 -6.37 1.27 19.89
CA PHE A 89 -6.63 1.80 18.57
C PHE A 89 -8.12 2.12 18.44
N THR A 90 -8.45 3.25 17.85
CA THR A 90 -9.83 3.55 17.47
C THR A 90 -10.32 2.55 16.41
N SER A 91 -11.63 2.44 16.19
CA SER A 91 -12.19 1.59 15.14
C SER A 91 -11.61 1.94 13.76
N GLN A 92 -11.41 3.24 13.48
CA GLN A 92 -10.81 3.70 12.23
C GLN A 92 -9.34 3.26 12.11
N GLN A 93 -8.55 3.43 13.16
CA GLN A 93 -7.16 2.99 13.20
C GLN A 93 -7.04 1.47 13.05
N SER A 94 -7.93 0.72 13.71
CA SER A 94 -7.99 -0.74 13.61
C SER A 94 -8.31 -1.20 12.19
N ALA A 95 -9.27 -0.56 11.53
CA ALA A 95 -9.60 -0.82 10.13
C ALA A 95 -8.42 -0.51 9.18
N ASN A 96 -7.65 0.54 9.47
CA ASN A 96 -6.46 0.91 8.72
C ASN A 96 -5.33 -0.12 8.89
N LEU A 97 -5.10 -0.59 10.11
CA LEU A 97 -4.12 -1.66 10.39
C LEU A 97 -4.45 -2.96 9.67
N ILE A 98 -5.72 -3.39 9.70
CA ILE A 98 -6.18 -4.60 8.99
C ILE A 98 -5.98 -4.48 7.47
N GLN A 99 -6.06 -3.27 6.93
CA GLN A 99 -5.77 -2.98 5.52
C GLN A 99 -4.27 -2.88 5.22
N GLY A 100 -3.39 -3.14 6.21
CA GLY A 100 -1.94 -3.10 6.07
C GLY A 100 -1.36 -1.69 6.06
N ARG A 101 -2.13 -0.68 6.50
CA ARG A 101 -1.66 0.69 6.64
C ARG A 101 -0.98 0.93 7.98
N SER A 102 -0.14 1.95 8.06
CA SER A 102 0.56 2.32 9.30
C SER A 102 -0.24 3.37 10.08
N VAL A 103 -0.28 3.23 11.40
CA VAL A 103 -0.94 4.13 12.33
C VAL A 103 0.06 4.65 13.34
N TYR A 104 0.06 5.95 13.62
CA TYR A 104 0.91 6.56 14.65
C TYR A 104 0.22 6.55 16.02
N ARG A 105 0.97 6.18 17.05
CA ARG A 105 0.54 6.26 18.45
C ARG A 105 1.62 6.97 19.26
N ASP A 106 1.21 7.87 20.14
CA ASP A 106 2.08 8.63 21.04
C ASP A 106 1.89 8.26 22.51
N ASP A 107 1.04 7.27 22.78
CA ASP A 107 0.61 6.82 24.09
C ASP A 107 0.83 5.31 24.31
N LEU A 108 1.70 4.68 23.54
CA LEU A 108 2.08 3.29 23.75
C LEU A 108 2.85 3.14 25.08
N VAL A 109 2.68 2.01 25.75
CA VAL A 109 3.30 1.75 27.05
C VAL A 109 4.13 0.49 26.98
N LYS A 110 5.38 0.55 27.44
CA LYS A 110 6.25 -0.62 27.59
C LYS A 110 5.73 -1.51 28.72
N TYR A 111 5.53 -2.79 28.43
CA TYR A 111 4.98 -3.74 29.40
C TYR A 111 5.81 -3.84 30.69
N ASN A 112 7.15 -3.84 30.56
CA ASN A 112 8.04 -4.08 31.70
C ASN A 112 8.26 -2.84 32.58
N SER A 113 8.32 -1.63 32.00
CA SER A 113 8.67 -0.41 32.74
C SER A 113 7.48 0.54 32.98
N GLY A 114 6.37 0.35 32.26
CA GLY A 114 5.24 1.30 32.31
C GLY A 114 5.52 2.64 31.61
N GLU A 115 6.69 2.80 31.00
CA GLU A 115 7.06 4.04 30.30
C GLU A 115 6.26 4.22 29.01
N SER A 116 5.78 5.42 28.78
CA SER A 116 5.12 5.79 27.52
C SER A 116 6.16 6.02 26.42
N TYR A 117 5.82 5.57 25.22
CA TYR A 117 6.66 5.78 24.02
C TYR A 117 5.79 6.03 22.79
N LYS A 118 6.43 6.52 21.74
CA LYS A 118 5.76 6.88 20.47
C LYS A 118 6.26 5.97 19.37
N ALA A 119 5.36 5.51 18.52
CA ALA A 119 5.74 4.71 17.35
C ALA A 119 4.68 4.74 16.26
N TRP A 120 5.13 4.52 15.05
CA TRP A 120 4.26 4.04 13.98
C TRP A 120 4.09 2.54 14.12
N VAL A 121 2.86 2.07 13.98
CA VAL A 121 2.50 0.66 14.12
C VAL A 121 1.89 0.16 12.83
N LYS A 122 2.24 -1.06 12.43
CA LYS A 122 1.69 -1.73 11.25
C LYS A 122 1.55 -3.23 11.55
N LEU A 123 0.52 -3.88 10.98
CA LEU A 123 0.45 -5.34 10.99
C LEU A 123 1.36 -5.95 9.93
N ASP A 124 2.10 -6.98 10.29
CA ASP A 124 2.88 -7.79 9.36
C ASP A 124 1.96 -8.85 8.73
N LEU A 125 1.27 -8.46 7.66
CA LEU A 125 0.34 -9.35 6.96
C LEU A 125 1.05 -10.41 6.09
N GLU A 126 2.37 -10.28 5.92
CA GLU A 126 3.19 -11.20 5.12
C GLU A 126 3.62 -12.42 5.94
N LYS A 127 3.85 -12.22 7.24
CA LYS A 127 4.10 -13.31 8.19
C LYS A 127 2.81 -14.00 8.56
N GLY A 128 2.92 -15.26 8.91
CA GLY A 128 1.81 -16.03 9.46
C GLY A 128 1.27 -15.43 10.77
N LYS A 129 0.09 -15.85 11.16
CA LYS A 129 -0.50 -15.52 12.45
C LYS A 129 0.17 -16.32 13.56
N ASP A 130 0.20 -15.74 14.76
CA ASP A 130 0.60 -16.43 15.99
C ASP A 130 -0.42 -17.50 16.41
N ASP A 131 -0.11 -18.25 17.47
CA ASP A 131 -0.99 -19.30 18.02
C ASP A 131 -2.36 -18.79 18.51
N ARG A 132 -2.47 -17.46 18.72
CA ARG A 132 -3.72 -16.78 19.09
C ARG A 132 -4.50 -16.27 17.89
N GLY A 133 -4.03 -16.54 16.68
CA GLY A 133 -4.65 -16.13 15.44
C GLY A 133 -4.45 -14.67 15.06
N ASN A 134 -3.45 -13.98 15.64
CA ASN A 134 -3.15 -12.58 15.40
C ASN A 134 -1.89 -12.41 14.54
N PHE A 135 -1.88 -11.37 13.69
CA PHE A 135 -0.65 -10.92 13.03
C PHE A 135 0.25 -10.19 13.99
N GLN A 136 1.55 -10.31 13.79
CA GLN A 136 2.53 -9.54 14.56
C GLN A 136 2.42 -8.05 14.25
N MET A 137 2.58 -7.21 15.28
CA MET A 137 2.68 -5.76 15.12
C MET A 137 4.14 -5.36 14.94
N GLN A 138 4.46 -4.75 13.81
CA GLN A 138 5.73 -4.06 13.60
C GLN A 138 5.62 -2.65 14.17
N GLN A 139 6.68 -2.20 14.86
CA GLN A 139 6.74 -0.88 15.46
C GLN A 139 7.98 -0.14 14.95
N PHE A 140 7.79 1.09 14.53
CA PHE A 140 8.84 2.00 14.10
C PHE A 140 8.88 3.14 15.10
N MET A 141 9.81 3.03 16.06
CA MET A 141 9.93 3.90 17.24
C MET A 141 10.24 5.34 16.83
N ASP A 142 9.52 6.30 17.38
CA ASP A 142 9.75 7.73 17.16
C ASP A 142 10.46 8.33 18.39
N PRO A 143 11.63 8.99 18.24
CA PRO A 143 12.30 9.34 16.97
C PRO A 143 13.35 8.31 16.48
N GLN A 144 13.59 7.22 17.18
CA GLN A 144 14.75 6.31 16.96
C GLN A 144 14.80 5.71 15.56
N TYR A 145 13.64 5.45 14.95
CA TYR A 145 13.57 4.92 13.58
C TYR A 145 13.89 5.95 12.50
N GLY A 146 13.82 7.26 12.86
CA GLY A 146 14.17 8.34 11.96
C GLY A 146 13.11 8.72 10.92
N TYR A 147 11.87 8.24 11.03
CA TYR A 147 10.77 8.68 10.15
C TYR A 147 10.11 9.94 10.69
N ASP A 148 10.37 11.08 10.08
CA ASP A 148 9.70 12.35 10.36
C ASP A 148 8.67 12.65 9.26
N LEU A 149 7.38 12.46 9.59
CA LEU A 149 6.27 12.74 8.67
C LEU A 149 6.27 14.20 8.18
N LYS A 150 6.68 15.18 9.02
CA LYS A 150 6.74 16.59 8.64
C LYS A 150 7.82 16.82 7.59
N HIS A 151 8.99 16.23 7.80
CA HIS A 151 10.11 16.33 6.85
C HIS A 151 9.72 15.71 5.51
N VAL A 152 9.24 14.48 5.53
CA VAL A 152 8.87 13.73 4.32
C VAL A 152 7.75 14.43 3.54
N LEU A 153 6.73 14.99 4.20
CA LEU A 153 5.69 15.78 3.53
C LEU A 153 6.26 17.01 2.79
N ASN A 154 7.27 17.66 3.37
CA ASN A 154 7.86 18.86 2.79
C ASN A 154 8.71 18.59 1.54
N GLU A 155 9.07 17.34 1.25
CA GLU A 155 9.78 16.96 0.02
C GLU A 155 8.86 17.02 -1.21
N TYR A 156 7.55 17.05 -1.02
CA TYR A 156 6.56 16.96 -2.10
C TYR A 156 5.76 18.23 -2.29
N ARG A 157 5.27 18.41 -3.52
CA ARG A 157 4.38 19.51 -3.90
C ARG A 157 2.94 19.16 -3.51
N ILE A 158 2.55 19.52 -2.28
CA ILE A 158 1.23 19.25 -1.71
C ILE A 158 0.62 20.58 -1.30
N LYS A 159 -0.51 20.95 -1.92
CA LYS A 159 -1.18 22.25 -1.72
C LYS A 159 -1.67 22.45 -0.28
N GLU A 160 -2.16 21.40 0.35
CA GLU A 160 -2.67 21.40 1.73
C GLU A 160 -1.59 21.76 2.76
N LEU A 161 -0.31 21.78 2.37
CA LEU A 161 0.79 22.22 3.25
C LEU A 161 0.93 23.74 3.31
N ASP A 162 0.31 24.49 2.41
CA ASP A 162 0.40 25.95 2.37
C ASP A 162 -0.49 26.59 3.44
N ASP A 163 -1.60 25.95 3.79
CA ASP A 163 -2.51 26.38 4.85
C ASP A 163 -2.24 25.62 6.17
N PRO A 164 -2.01 26.30 7.30
CA PRO A 164 -1.74 25.65 8.60
C PRO A 164 -2.82 24.70 9.07
N SER A 165 -4.10 25.02 8.85
CA SER A 165 -5.23 24.20 9.27
C SER A 165 -5.34 22.94 8.44
N GLN A 166 -5.23 23.05 7.11
CA GLN A 166 -5.24 21.91 6.20
C GLN A 166 -4.01 21.01 6.42
N ARG A 167 -2.84 21.60 6.67
CA ARG A 167 -1.62 20.88 7.04
C ARG A 167 -1.80 20.04 8.30
N GLN A 168 -2.43 20.62 9.34
CA GLN A 168 -2.68 19.90 10.59
C GLN A 168 -3.67 18.76 10.38
N LYS A 169 -4.74 19.00 9.62
CA LYS A 169 -5.72 17.98 9.25
C LYS A 169 -5.06 16.84 8.46
N LEU A 170 -4.27 17.15 7.44
CA LEU A 170 -3.53 16.17 6.64
C LEU A 170 -2.64 15.28 7.51
N LYS A 171 -1.86 15.89 8.43
CA LYS A 171 -1.02 15.14 9.35
C LYS A 171 -1.83 14.23 10.27
N SER A 172 -2.97 14.69 10.77
CA SER A 172 -3.85 13.90 11.61
C SER A 172 -4.42 12.71 10.87
N GLU A 173 -4.90 12.90 9.64
CA GLU A 173 -5.40 11.83 8.77
C GLU A 173 -4.33 10.77 8.52
N LEU A 174 -3.11 11.18 8.16
CA LEU A 174 -1.99 10.27 7.92
C LEU A 174 -1.56 9.53 9.18
N LYS A 175 -1.54 10.19 10.34
CA LYS A 175 -1.25 9.57 11.63
C LYS A 175 -2.29 8.52 12.03
N ASN A 176 -3.55 8.74 11.68
CA ASN A 176 -4.62 7.75 11.87
C ASN A 176 -4.56 6.59 10.86
N GLY A 177 -3.62 6.63 9.90
CA GLY A 177 -3.47 5.61 8.85
C GLY A 177 -4.47 5.79 7.70
N ASN A 178 -5.16 6.92 7.62
CA ASN A 178 -6.08 7.18 6.51
C ASN A 178 -5.32 7.48 5.23
N ARG A 179 -5.94 7.17 4.09
CA ARG A 179 -5.55 7.72 2.80
C ARG A 179 -6.13 9.13 2.71
N ALA A 180 -5.29 10.12 2.96
CA ALA A 180 -5.70 11.52 2.95
C ALA A 180 -5.80 12.05 1.52
N LEU A 181 -6.87 12.81 1.24
CA LEU A 181 -7.03 13.49 -0.06
C LEU A 181 -6.10 14.70 -0.09
N ILE A 182 -5.37 14.83 -1.19
CA ILE A 182 -4.47 15.95 -1.47
C ILE A 182 -4.65 16.50 -2.88
N SER A 183 -4.23 17.74 -3.07
CA SER A 183 -4.11 18.42 -4.36
C SER A 183 -2.62 18.64 -4.68
N THR A 184 -2.19 18.25 -5.87
CA THR A 184 -0.82 18.41 -6.34
C THR A 184 -0.79 18.74 -7.84
N VAL A 185 0.40 18.96 -8.40
CA VAL A 185 0.56 19.24 -9.83
C VAL A 185 1.25 18.05 -10.51
N LYS A 186 0.64 17.55 -11.58
CA LYS A 186 1.19 16.54 -12.49
C LYS A 186 1.12 17.06 -13.92
N ASP A 187 2.24 17.08 -14.63
CA ASP A 187 2.35 17.57 -16.02
C ASP A 187 1.73 18.97 -16.22
N GLY A 188 1.98 19.89 -15.27
CA GLY A 188 1.45 21.25 -15.29
C GLY A 188 -0.03 21.41 -14.93
N LYS A 189 -0.75 20.32 -14.64
CA LYS A 189 -2.17 20.33 -14.30
C LYS A 189 -2.37 19.96 -12.83
N GLU A 190 -3.34 20.62 -12.19
CA GLU A 190 -3.75 20.25 -10.84
C GLU A 190 -4.51 18.91 -10.87
N VAL A 191 -4.10 17.99 -9.99
CA VAL A 191 -4.72 16.67 -9.84
C VAL A 191 -4.98 16.37 -8.37
N LYS A 192 -6.06 15.63 -8.10
CA LYS A 192 -6.37 15.11 -6.76
C LYS A 192 -5.89 13.68 -6.64
N LEU A 193 -5.17 13.41 -5.56
CA LEU A 193 -4.61 12.09 -5.22
C LEU A 193 -4.94 11.73 -3.78
N GLN A 194 -4.78 10.45 -3.46
CA GLN A 194 -4.81 9.95 -2.09
C GLN A 194 -3.38 9.68 -1.63
N LEU A 195 -3.05 10.11 -0.42
CA LEU A 195 -1.73 10.01 0.18
C LEU A 195 -1.77 9.05 1.37
N GLU A 196 -0.75 8.18 1.49
CA GLU A 196 -0.59 7.22 2.57
C GLU A 196 0.82 7.30 3.15
N ALA A 197 0.95 7.31 4.48
CA ALA A 197 2.25 7.27 5.15
C ALA A 197 2.82 5.86 5.16
N VAL A 198 4.11 5.72 4.79
CA VAL A 198 4.82 4.44 4.76
C VAL A 198 6.12 4.52 5.57
N PRO A 199 6.04 4.55 6.91
CA PRO A 199 7.20 4.70 7.78
C PRO A 199 8.29 3.66 7.55
N ARG A 200 7.92 2.40 7.27
CA ARG A 200 8.88 1.30 6.98
C ARG A 200 9.92 1.68 5.91
N TYR A 201 9.52 2.50 4.94
CA TYR A 201 10.39 2.92 3.84
C TYR A 201 10.78 4.40 3.91
N GLY A 202 10.48 5.05 5.04
CA GLY A 202 10.78 6.48 5.23
C GLY A 202 10.07 7.40 4.24
N ASN A 203 8.87 7.04 3.74
CA ASN A 203 8.30 7.71 2.58
C ASN A 203 6.77 7.80 2.59
N LEU A 204 6.20 8.28 1.48
CA LEU A 204 4.77 8.38 1.20
C LEU A 204 4.41 7.59 -0.07
N ASN A 205 3.20 7.05 -0.12
CA ASN A 205 2.61 6.50 -1.32
C ASN A 205 1.52 7.42 -1.85
N PHE A 206 1.52 7.65 -3.14
CA PHE A 206 0.53 8.44 -3.86
C PHE A 206 -0.37 7.50 -4.67
N PHE A 207 -1.68 7.65 -4.54
CA PHE A 207 -2.65 6.85 -5.26
C PHE A 207 -3.60 7.75 -6.03
N THR A 208 -3.99 7.32 -7.22
CA THR A 208 -5.11 7.92 -7.95
C THR A 208 -6.42 7.69 -7.19
N MET A 209 -7.49 8.40 -7.56
CA MET A 209 -8.80 8.26 -6.91
C MET A 209 -9.42 6.87 -7.08
N ASP A 210 -9.02 6.13 -8.12
CA ASP A 210 -9.37 4.72 -8.35
C ASP A 210 -8.41 3.71 -7.68
N GLY A 211 -7.47 4.21 -6.84
CA GLY A 211 -6.61 3.39 -5.99
C GLY A 211 -5.35 2.84 -6.66
N ARG A 212 -4.98 3.29 -7.88
CA ARG A 212 -3.73 2.91 -8.52
C ARG A 212 -2.56 3.67 -7.92
N LEU A 213 -1.45 2.96 -7.68
CA LEU A 213 -0.22 3.55 -7.17
C LEU A 213 0.46 4.39 -8.26
N GLU A 214 0.79 5.64 -7.92
CA GLU A 214 1.55 6.57 -8.76
C GLU A 214 3.04 6.59 -8.39
N LYS A 215 3.89 6.93 -9.34
CA LYS A 215 5.33 7.11 -9.09
C LYS A 215 5.56 8.43 -8.35
N ARG A 216 6.03 8.37 -7.11
CA ARG A 216 6.21 9.51 -6.21
C ARG A 216 7.16 10.59 -6.72
N ASN A 217 8.19 10.23 -7.49
CA ASN A 217 9.17 11.18 -8.03
C ASN A 217 8.56 12.27 -8.92
N GLN A 218 7.36 12.03 -9.47
CA GLN A 218 6.62 13.03 -10.25
C GLN A 218 6.14 14.21 -9.40
N PHE A 219 6.05 14.04 -8.07
CA PHE A 219 5.50 15.02 -7.12
C PHE A 219 6.55 15.64 -6.23
N GLU A 220 7.83 15.24 -6.33
CA GLU A 220 8.94 15.79 -5.57
C GLU A 220 9.22 17.27 -5.94
N LYS A 221 9.65 18.07 -4.98
CA LYS A 221 10.14 19.43 -5.21
C LYS A 221 11.51 19.38 -5.88
N VAL A 222 11.75 20.24 -6.87
CA VAL A 222 12.99 20.25 -7.66
C VAL A 222 14.24 20.48 -6.78
N GLN A 223 14.12 21.22 -5.68
CA GLN A 223 15.23 21.52 -4.76
C GLN A 223 15.73 20.29 -3.96
N ALA A 224 14.94 19.22 -3.83
CA ALA A 224 15.39 18.00 -3.15
C ALA A 224 16.43 17.20 -3.95
N LYS A 225 16.59 17.49 -5.25
CA LYS A 225 17.56 16.77 -6.12
C LYS A 225 18.98 17.38 -6.07
N GLU A 226 19.13 18.67 -5.78
CA GLU A 226 20.44 19.32 -5.74
C GLU A 226 21.25 18.95 -4.48
N ASN A 227 20.57 18.81 -3.33
CA ASN A 227 21.24 18.49 -2.06
C ASN A 227 21.74 17.04 -1.94
N THR A 228 21.24 16.11 -2.75
CA THR A 228 21.73 14.72 -2.74
C THR A 228 22.95 14.50 -3.64
N PHE A 229 23.21 15.42 -4.60
CA PHE A 229 24.38 15.33 -5.48
C PHE A 229 25.65 15.88 -4.79
N ASP A 230 25.52 16.95 -4.02
CA ASP A 230 26.67 17.57 -3.31
C ASP A 230 27.19 16.72 -2.13
N MET A 231 26.32 15.95 -1.46
CA MET A 231 26.80 15.04 -0.39
C MET A 231 27.59 13.84 -0.91
N LYS A 232 27.45 13.43 -2.16
CA LYS A 232 28.23 12.33 -2.74
C LYS A 232 29.57 12.75 -3.32
N VAL A 233 29.74 14.02 -3.64
CA VAL A 233 31.02 14.55 -4.17
C VAL A 233 31.98 14.93 -3.03
N GLY A 234 31.49 15.26 -1.83
CA GLY A 234 32.31 15.60 -0.67
C GLY A 234 32.98 14.43 0.04
N GLN A 235 32.50 13.18 -0.15
CA GLN A 235 33.06 12.02 0.54
C GLN A 235 34.11 11.22 -0.26
N SER A 236 34.40 11.60 -1.50
CA SER A 236 35.40 10.90 -2.32
C SER A 236 36.73 11.64 -2.49
N LYS A 237 36.97 12.77 -1.80
CA LYS A 237 38.23 13.51 -1.90
C LYS A 237 39.19 13.41 -0.69
N ASP A 238 38.80 12.79 0.42
CA ASP A 238 39.63 12.70 1.61
C ASP A 238 40.23 11.30 1.88
N LYS A 239 40.41 10.47 0.85
CA LYS A 239 41.03 9.14 1.01
C LYS A 239 42.24 8.84 0.14
N GLU A 240 42.85 9.86 -0.46
CA GLU A 240 44.15 9.68 -1.13
C GLU A 240 45.12 10.78 -0.69
N LEU A 241 45.71 10.65 0.50
CA LEU A 241 46.99 11.30 0.90
C LEU A 241 47.43 10.80 2.28
N SER A 242 47.86 9.56 2.37
CA SER A 242 48.86 9.15 3.40
C SER A 242 49.32 7.70 3.17
N THR A 243 50.14 7.50 2.13
CA THR A 243 51.11 6.38 2.10
C THR A 243 52.26 6.82 1.23
N GLY A 244 53.30 7.29 1.86
CA GLY A 244 54.57 7.62 1.22
C GLY A 244 55.55 8.22 2.18
N GLN A 245 56.63 7.46 2.44
CA GLN A 245 57.80 7.78 3.23
C GLN A 245 57.72 7.32 4.70
N GLU A 246 58.51 6.33 5.12
CA GLU A 246 59.96 6.31 5.14
C GLU A 246 60.54 4.90 5.21
N LEU A 247 61.41 4.59 4.28
CA LEU A 247 62.49 3.62 4.41
C LEU A 247 63.77 4.39 4.67
N SER A 248 64.45 4.16 5.78
CA SER A 248 65.91 4.09 5.91
C SER A 248 66.39 4.46 7.35
N ARG A 249 66.78 3.55 8.08
CA ARG A 249 68.06 3.23 8.71
C ARG A 249 67.87 2.26 9.86
#